data_573996d2b36d3554f4a356cf178c38e8
#
_entry.id   573996d2b36d3554f4a356cf178c38e8
#
_cell.length_a   1.000
_cell.length_b   1.000
_cell.length_c   1.000
_cell.angle_alpha   90.00
_cell.angle_beta   90.00
_cell.angle_gamma   90.00
#
_symmetry.space_group_name_H-M   'P 1'
#
loop_
_entity.id
_entity.type
_entity.pdbx_description
1 polymer ?
#
loop_
_entity_poly.entity_id
_entity_poly.type
_entity_poly.pdbx_seq_one_letter_code
_entity_poly.pdbx_strand_id
1 'polypeptide(L)'
;PIARSVFGSPQDISHPAYTNMINRVTAALKANAPNVIFTSGHDHNLQLIKEDGYNYVVSGGGCKENRTSKNTNSLFNTTYNGFSVLEVTSNKDVNIKFYTVTDSVRLAYTSHLLNFSKLPEEVVLQAEHKDDPAAIRLDTISKAASVQYQPVSGLKQYFMGQNYRREWSAPVNMKVLHFDTEKGGLKIVSLGGGTQTRSLRLADKSGKEWVLRTVKKYSNQAFAENVMGSSRDQFKPEISTAAHPYGSLIVPDLANALNLKVAKPELFYVPKDSIALGLYTKLFANNVCILEPRNFTEDGSETKTTAKIFFKNMLEDNDHRADQLAVLKARLLDFIIGDFDRHFDQWRWATIDSADMKGKIYYPVPRDRDQAFFNPTGKIFRLIGSREMPWLKGFKNEIKKVNWLGYTARDFDRIFLNNLTDKQWKTAADEVVNNLSDSVIRNAVKQLPPEIFAISGEATIQKMISRRKQLEKEALDYYDFLSKEV
;
A
#
# COMPACT_ATOMS: atom_id res chain seq x y z
N PRO A 1 -26.56 4.32 -26.01
CA PRO A 1 -27.03 3.20 -25.19
C PRO A 1 -26.56 1.86 -25.70
N ILE A 2 -26.69 1.55 -27.02
CA ILE A 2 -26.35 0.22 -27.61
C ILE A 2 -24.85 -0.09 -27.50
N ALA A 3 -23.98 0.89 -27.72
CA ALA A 3 -22.53 0.68 -27.59
C ALA A 3 -22.10 0.35 -26.15
N ARG A 4 -22.74 0.93 -25.15
CA ARG A 4 -22.50 0.63 -23.73
C ARG A 4 -22.94 -0.78 -23.35
N SER A 5 -24.09 -1.26 -23.88
CA SER A 5 -24.58 -2.59 -23.58
C SER A 5 -23.78 -3.71 -24.26
N VAL A 6 -23.03 -3.40 -25.34
CA VAL A 6 -22.24 -4.37 -26.09
C VAL A 6 -20.77 -4.41 -25.64
N PHE A 7 -20.19 -3.24 -25.28
CA PHE A 7 -18.77 -3.16 -24.92
C PHE A 7 -18.51 -2.97 -23.41
N GLY A 8 -19.55 -2.77 -22.60
CA GLY A 8 -19.48 -2.65 -21.14
C GLY A 8 -18.42 -1.63 -20.65
N SER A 9 -18.82 -0.63 -19.92
CA SER A 9 -17.87 0.19 -19.15
C SER A 9 -17.58 -0.50 -17.82
N PRO A 10 -16.33 -0.54 -17.31
CA PRO A 10 -16.05 -1.02 -15.96
C PRO A 10 -16.83 -0.28 -14.87
N GLN A 11 -17.40 0.89 -15.18
CA GLN A 11 -18.26 1.70 -14.31
C GLN A 11 -19.76 1.44 -14.50
N ASP A 12 -20.13 0.49 -15.35
CA ASP A 12 -21.52 0.15 -15.61
C ASP A 12 -22.03 -0.88 -14.59
N ILE A 13 -23.23 -0.68 -14.05
CA ILE A 13 -23.85 -1.60 -13.09
C ILE A 13 -24.00 -3.01 -13.64
N SER A 14 -24.10 -3.16 -14.94
CA SER A 14 -24.11 -4.46 -15.64
C SER A 14 -22.74 -5.12 -15.74
N HIS A 15 -21.64 -4.38 -15.43
CA HIS A 15 -20.31 -4.92 -15.51
C HIS A 15 -19.98 -5.77 -14.27
N PRO A 16 -19.53 -7.04 -14.41
CA PRO A 16 -19.33 -7.94 -13.27
C PRO A 16 -18.41 -7.40 -12.18
N ALA A 17 -17.35 -6.66 -12.54
CA ALA A 17 -16.42 -6.06 -11.57
C ALA A 17 -17.12 -4.97 -10.74
N TYR A 18 -17.98 -4.15 -11.35
CA TYR A 18 -18.70 -3.10 -10.66
C TYR A 18 -19.78 -3.67 -9.72
N THR A 19 -20.55 -4.67 -10.21
CA THR A 19 -21.52 -5.39 -9.39
C THR A 19 -20.87 -6.08 -8.19
N ASN A 20 -19.70 -6.71 -8.41
CA ASN A 20 -18.94 -7.34 -7.34
C ASN A 20 -18.45 -6.30 -6.29
N MET A 21 -17.98 -5.15 -6.74
CA MET A 21 -17.60 -4.04 -5.85
C MET A 21 -18.79 -3.60 -4.99
N ILE A 22 -19.95 -3.35 -5.61
CA ILE A 22 -21.17 -2.97 -4.90
C ILE A 22 -21.53 -4.03 -3.84
N ASN A 23 -21.60 -5.30 -4.23
CA ASN A 23 -21.97 -6.39 -3.32
C ASN A 23 -21.03 -6.49 -2.11
N ARG A 24 -19.74 -6.29 -2.33
CA ARG A 24 -18.72 -6.39 -1.27
C ARG A 24 -18.75 -5.19 -0.34
N VAL A 25 -18.89 -3.98 -0.87
CA VAL A 25 -19.06 -2.76 -0.06
C VAL A 25 -20.33 -2.88 0.77
N THR A 26 -21.45 -3.27 0.16
CA THR A 26 -22.71 -3.45 0.87
C THR A 26 -22.63 -4.54 1.95
N ALA A 27 -22.00 -5.69 1.65
CA ALA A 27 -21.83 -6.75 2.63
C ALA A 27 -20.93 -6.33 3.82
N ALA A 28 -19.85 -5.61 3.54
CA ALA A 28 -18.96 -5.11 4.58
C ALA A 28 -19.67 -4.08 5.49
N LEU A 29 -20.49 -3.20 4.90
CA LEU A 29 -21.24 -2.20 5.64
C LEU A 29 -22.38 -2.83 6.46
N LYS A 30 -23.12 -3.78 5.88
CA LYS A 30 -24.16 -4.54 6.60
C LYS A 30 -23.61 -5.24 7.84
N ALA A 31 -22.36 -5.74 7.77
CA ALA A 31 -21.71 -6.45 8.86
C ALA A 31 -21.13 -5.53 9.95
N ASN A 32 -20.75 -4.28 9.61
CA ASN A 32 -19.92 -3.46 10.49
C ASN A 32 -20.42 -2.03 10.72
N ALA A 33 -21.35 -1.53 9.89
CA ALA A 33 -21.79 -0.14 9.95
C ALA A 33 -23.25 0.02 9.49
N PRO A 34 -24.22 -0.27 10.36
CA PRO A 34 -25.64 -0.24 9.98
C PRO A 34 -26.17 1.17 9.67
N ASN A 35 -25.46 2.23 10.02
CA ASN A 35 -25.90 3.62 9.92
C ASN A 35 -25.05 4.43 8.95
N VAL A 36 -24.99 3.99 7.69
CA VAL A 36 -24.26 4.67 6.61
C VAL A 36 -25.23 5.39 5.68
N ILE A 37 -24.88 6.61 5.30
CA ILE A 37 -25.52 7.35 4.23
C ILE A 37 -24.54 7.38 3.05
N PHE A 38 -24.97 6.85 1.91
CA PHE A 38 -24.18 6.93 0.68
C PHE A 38 -24.45 8.26 -0.01
N THR A 39 -23.38 8.99 -0.34
CA THR A 39 -23.50 10.22 -1.11
C THR A 39 -22.71 10.08 -2.40
N SER A 40 -23.28 10.53 -3.50
CA SER A 40 -22.66 10.51 -4.83
C SER A 40 -23.02 11.75 -5.63
N GLY A 41 -22.17 12.06 -6.61
CA GLY A 41 -22.45 13.00 -7.69
C GLY A 41 -22.51 12.25 -9.03
N HIS A 42 -21.89 12.74 -10.07
CA HIS A 42 -21.78 12.18 -11.42
C HIS A 42 -23.10 12.10 -12.21
N ASP A 43 -24.16 11.56 -11.67
CA ASP A 43 -25.49 11.66 -12.27
C ASP A 43 -26.04 13.08 -12.02
N HIS A 44 -26.25 13.85 -13.10
CA HIS A 44 -26.59 15.26 -13.05
C HIS A 44 -28.07 15.47 -12.73
N ASN A 45 -28.45 15.09 -11.52
CA ASN A 45 -29.80 15.21 -10.96
C ASN A 45 -29.72 15.16 -9.42
N LEU A 46 -30.86 15.29 -8.75
CA LEU A 46 -30.96 15.15 -7.31
C LEU A 46 -31.91 13.98 -6.98
N GLN A 47 -31.44 13.04 -6.14
CA GLN A 47 -32.24 11.89 -5.74
C GLN A 47 -32.01 11.52 -4.27
N LEU A 48 -33.08 11.03 -3.63
CA LEU A 48 -33.00 10.26 -2.40
C LEU A 48 -33.65 8.89 -2.64
N ILE A 49 -32.85 7.85 -2.45
CA ILE A 49 -33.27 6.46 -2.62
C ILE A 49 -33.07 5.74 -1.29
N LYS A 50 -34.01 4.90 -0.88
CA LYS A 50 -33.93 4.05 0.31
C LYS A 50 -34.01 2.60 -0.12
N GLU A 51 -32.92 1.84 0.06
CA GLU A 51 -32.85 0.45 -0.33
C GLU A 51 -32.09 -0.36 0.72
N ASP A 52 -32.61 -1.53 1.08
CA ASP A 52 -32.00 -2.42 2.08
C ASP A 52 -31.73 -1.76 3.45
N GLY A 53 -32.50 -0.74 3.82
CA GLY A 53 -32.32 0.00 5.06
C GLY A 53 -31.32 1.15 4.97
N TYR A 54 -30.59 1.31 3.85
CA TYR A 54 -29.63 2.40 3.62
C TYR A 54 -30.24 3.55 2.84
N ASN A 55 -29.72 4.76 3.10
CA ASN A 55 -30.07 5.97 2.36
C ASN A 55 -28.98 6.29 1.33
N TYR A 56 -29.39 6.46 0.09
CA TYR A 56 -28.53 6.85 -1.04
C TYR A 56 -28.93 8.24 -1.52
N VAL A 57 -27.98 9.16 -1.47
CA VAL A 57 -28.16 10.57 -1.87
C VAL A 57 -27.37 10.80 -3.15
N VAL A 58 -28.05 11.23 -4.20
CA VAL A 58 -27.40 11.74 -5.40
C VAL A 58 -27.54 13.27 -5.40
N SER A 59 -26.43 13.99 -5.48
CA SER A 59 -26.38 15.46 -5.51
C SER A 59 -25.43 15.93 -6.62
N GLY A 60 -25.74 15.53 -7.85
CA GLY A 60 -24.91 15.83 -9.03
C GLY A 60 -25.47 16.95 -9.94
N GLY A 61 -26.58 17.58 -9.57
CA GLY A 61 -27.29 18.58 -10.38
C GLY A 61 -26.69 20.00 -10.34
N GLY A 62 -25.37 20.17 -10.19
CA GLY A 62 -24.76 21.48 -10.02
C GLY A 62 -24.63 22.34 -11.30
N CYS A 63 -24.54 21.71 -12.48
CA CYS A 63 -24.26 22.45 -13.72
C CYS A 63 -24.88 21.85 -14.98
N LYS A 64 -25.55 20.70 -14.88
CA LYS A 64 -26.14 19.98 -16.00
C LYS A 64 -27.33 19.19 -15.53
N GLU A 65 -28.32 18.99 -16.39
CA GLU A 65 -29.56 18.26 -16.09
C GLU A 65 -29.61 16.96 -16.86
N ASN A 66 -29.80 15.86 -16.15
CA ASN A 66 -30.08 14.55 -16.71
C ASN A 66 -31.46 14.06 -16.25
N ARG A 67 -32.19 13.44 -17.18
CA ARG A 67 -33.48 12.82 -16.83
C ARG A 67 -33.30 11.76 -15.76
N THR A 68 -34.20 11.73 -14.82
CA THR A 68 -34.32 10.69 -13.79
C THR A 68 -35.75 10.10 -13.82
N SER A 69 -35.88 8.85 -13.40
CA SER A 69 -37.14 8.17 -13.26
C SER A 69 -37.40 7.76 -11.82
N LYS A 70 -38.63 7.84 -11.39
CA LYS A 70 -39.06 7.40 -10.06
C LYS A 70 -39.27 5.88 -10.08
N ASN A 71 -38.68 5.17 -9.11
CA ASN A 71 -38.93 3.75 -8.86
C ASN A 71 -39.50 3.56 -7.45
N THR A 72 -39.78 2.33 -7.07
CA THR A 72 -40.41 2.01 -5.77
C THR A 72 -39.57 2.44 -4.56
N ASN A 73 -38.25 2.54 -4.74
CA ASN A 73 -37.31 2.88 -3.69
C ASN A 73 -36.94 4.39 -3.66
N SER A 74 -37.42 5.16 -4.66
CA SER A 74 -37.17 6.61 -4.74
C SER A 74 -38.10 7.37 -3.80
N LEU A 75 -37.51 8.00 -2.78
CA LEU A 75 -38.24 8.91 -1.89
C LEU A 75 -38.38 10.31 -2.51
N PHE A 76 -37.34 10.75 -3.23
CA PHE A 76 -37.33 12.03 -3.94
C PHE A 76 -36.46 11.90 -5.21
N ASN A 77 -36.88 12.56 -6.28
CA ASN A 77 -36.03 12.76 -7.47
C ASN A 77 -36.47 14.01 -8.24
N THR A 78 -35.50 14.70 -8.82
CA THR A 78 -35.72 15.82 -9.73
C THR A 78 -34.61 15.98 -10.72
N THR A 79 -34.90 16.46 -11.92
CA THR A 79 -33.93 16.79 -12.97
C THR A 79 -33.40 18.20 -12.86
N TYR A 80 -34.06 19.07 -12.08
CA TYR A 80 -33.64 20.47 -11.93
C TYR A 80 -32.24 20.56 -11.29
N ASN A 81 -31.52 21.59 -11.71
CA ASN A 81 -30.27 21.94 -11.06
C ASN A 81 -30.50 22.28 -9.59
N GLY A 82 -29.52 21.96 -8.78
CA GLY A 82 -29.61 22.19 -7.35
C GLY A 82 -28.54 21.46 -6.54
N PHE A 83 -28.76 21.43 -5.25
CA PHE A 83 -27.82 20.81 -4.29
C PHE A 83 -28.55 20.20 -3.12
N SER A 84 -27.90 19.37 -2.35
CA SER A 84 -28.38 18.82 -1.10
C SER A 84 -27.58 19.31 0.09
N VAL A 85 -28.24 19.42 1.25
CA VAL A 85 -27.60 19.76 2.53
C VAL A 85 -27.95 18.65 3.53
N LEU A 86 -26.90 18.02 4.09
CA LEU A 86 -27.02 17.13 5.24
C LEU A 86 -26.83 17.96 6.51
N GLU A 87 -27.83 17.91 7.36
CA GLU A 87 -27.86 18.65 8.62
C GLU A 87 -27.89 17.68 9.80
N VAL A 88 -26.84 17.80 10.66
CA VAL A 88 -26.79 17.04 11.91
C VAL A 88 -27.19 17.94 13.06
N THR A 89 -28.25 17.58 13.74
CA THR A 89 -28.79 18.36 14.86
C THR A 89 -28.08 18.04 16.16
N SER A 90 -28.25 18.89 17.18
CA SER A 90 -27.74 18.64 18.53
C SER A 90 -28.29 17.34 19.16
N ASN A 91 -29.49 16.92 18.74
CA ASN A 91 -30.12 15.66 19.15
C ASN A 91 -29.63 14.45 18.35
N LYS A 92 -28.57 14.63 17.57
CA LYS A 92 -27.97 13.58 16.73
C LYS A 92 -28.87 13.05 15.60
N ASP A 93 -29.93 13.78 15.25
CA ASP A 93 -30.70 13.51 14.04
C ASP A 93 -29.95 13.98 12.80
N VAL A 94 -29.97 13.16 11.75
CA VAL A 94 -29.45 13.53 10.42
C VAL A 94 -30.64 13.74 9.50
N ASN A 95 -30.78 14.96 9.02
CA ASN A 95 -31.78 15.37 8.05
C ASN A 95 -31.11 15.70 6.72
N ILE A 96 -31.85 15.50 5.62
CA ILE A 96 -31.45 15.96 4.31
C ILE A 96 -32.43 16.97 3.78
N LYS A 97 -31.92 18.03 3.16
CA LYS A 97 -32.68 19.06 2.45
C LYS A 97 -32.20 19.13 1.00
N PHE A 98 -33.07 19.05 0.06
CA PHE A 98 -32.78 19.26 -1.36
C PHE A 98 -33.30 20.62 -1.79
N TYR A 99 -32.45 21.39 -2.42
CA TYR A 99 -32.74 22.68 -2.97
C TYR A 99 -32.64 22.62 -4.48
N THR A 100 -33.64 23.13 -5.17
CA THR A 100 -33.60 23.37 -6.62
C THR A 100 -33.23 24.81 -6.89
N VAL A 101 -32.49 25.04 -7.97
CA VAL A 101 -32.04 26.36 -8.42
C VAL A 101 -32.60 26.58 -9.82
N THR A 102 -33.53 27.53 -9.94
CA THR A 102 -34.03 28.06 -11.20
C THR A 102 -33.73 29.55 -11.19
N ASP A 103 -34.77 30.40 -11.17
CA ASP A 103 -34.61 31.85 -10.96
C ASP A 103 -34.31 32.19 -9.49
N SER A 104 -34.56 31.24 -8.60
CA SER A 104 -34.29 31.37 -7.17
C SER A 104 -33.98 30.01 -6.56
N VAL A 105 -33.35 30.01 -5.39
CA VAL A 105 -33.13 28.81 -4.60
C VAL A 105 -34.40 28.46 -3.83
N ARG A 106 -34.92 27.24 -4.04
CA ARG A 106 -36.14 26.77 -3.38
C ARG A 106 -35.91 25.44 -2.69
N LEU A 107 -36.41 25.29 -1.47
CA LEU A 107 -36.46 23.99 -0.79
C LEU A 107 -37.47 23.09 -1.52
N ALA A 108 -36.95 22.02 -2.15
CA ALA A 108 -37.79 21.10 -2.92
C ALA A 108 -38.22 19.89 -2.10
N TYR A 109 -37.40 19.43 -1.16
CA TYR A 109 -37.73 18.26 -0.35
C TYR A 109 -36.86 18.24 0.94
N THR A 110 -37.44 17.67 2.00
CA THR A 110 -36.72 17.39 3.25
C THR A 110 -37.11 16.02 3.78
N SER A 111 -36.17 15.34 4.39
CA SER A 111 -36.40 14.04 5.02
C SER A 111 -35.48 13.82 6.20
N HIS A 112 -35.96 13.12 7.22
CA HIS A 112 -35.13 12.54 8.26
C HIS A 112 -34.50 11.24 7.72
N LEU A 113 -33.21 11.07 7.88
CA LEU A 113 -32.46 9.90 7.39
C LEU A 113 -32.22 8.88 8.50
N LEU A 114 -31.67 9.33 9.63
CA LEU A 114 -31.32 8.48 10.77
C LEU A 114 -31.07 9.35 12.02
N ASN A 115 -30.99 8.69 13.18
CA ASN A 115 -30.58 9.29 14.43
C ASN A 115 -29.41 8.53 15.02
N PHE A 116 -28.30 9.21 15.25
CA PHE A 116 -27.06 8.61 15.79
C PHE A 116 -27.17 8.20 17.27
N SER A 117 -28.12 8.69 18.03
CA SER A 117 -28.33 8.22 19.40
C SER A 117 -28.93 6.81 19.48
N LYS A 118 -29.51 6.36 18.36
CA LYS A 118 -30.00 4.98 18.16
C LYS A 118 -29.00 4.10 17.44
N LEU A 119 -27.73 4.54 17.33
CA LEU A 119 -26.68 3.60 17.04
C LEU A 119 -26.83 2.48 18.07
N PRO A 120 -26.87 1.19 17.65
CA PRO A 120 -26.64 0.11 18.59
C PRO A 120 -25.43 0.59 19.41
N GLU A 121 -25.61 0.61 20.74
CA GLU A 121 -24.51 0.86 21.69
C GLU A 121 -23.27 0.38 21.05
N GLU A 122 -22.23 1.20 21.02
CA GLU A 122 -20.99 0.88 20.35
C GLU A 122 -20.91 -0.63 20.26
N VAL A 123 -20.88 -1.20 19.06
CA VAL A 123 -20.35 -2.53 18.94
C VAL A 123 -18.92 -2.31 19.38
N VAL A 124 -18.77 -2.03 20.65
CA VAL A 124 -17.62 -2.41 21.43
C VAL A 124 -17.52 -3.84 21.01
N LEU A 125 -16.62 -4.09 20.08
CA LEU A 125 -16.15 -5.42 19.77
C LEU A 125 -15.62 -5.88 21.12
N GLN A 126 -16.54 -6.24 22.05
CA GLN A 126 -16.23 -7.06 23.16
C GLN A 126 -15.71 -8.31 22.50
N ALA A 127 -14.44 -8.24 22.21
CA ALA A 127 -13.69 -9.38 21.88
C ALA A 127 -13.84 -10.25 23.11
N GLU A 128 -14.72 -11.25 23.02
CA GLU A 128 -14.66 -12.45 23.86
C GLU A 128 -13.35 -13.20 23.54
N HIS A 129 -12.29 -12.49 23.56
CA HIS A 129 -10.97 -13.03 23.40
C HIS A 129 -10.26 -12.74 24.68
N LYS A 130 -10.14 -13.76 25.51
CA LYS A 130 -9.24 -13.70 26.66
C LYS A 130 -7.87 -13.27 26.17
N ASP A 131 -7.35 -12.19 26.75
CA ASP A 131 -5.97 -11.80 26.56
C ASP A 131 -5.09 -13.00 26.87
N ASP A 132 -3.96 -13.14 26.19
CA ASP A 132 -2.94 -14.11 26.55
C ASP A 132 -1.97 -13.44 27.54
N PRO A 133 -2.24 -13.50 28.86
CA PRO A 133 -1.42 -12.83 29.86
C PRO A 133 0.01 -13.35 29.88
N ALA A 134 0.23 -14.58 29.40
CA ALA A 134 1.55 -15.17 29.33
C ALA A 134 2.38 -14.53 28.23
N ALA A 135 1.81 -14.31 27.03
CA ALA A 135 2.49 -13.65 25.94
C ALA A 135 2.78 -12.15 26.20
N ILE A 136 1.89 -11.47 26.95
CA ILE A 136 2.08 -10.05 27.33
C ILE A 136 3.25 -9.86 28.29
N ARG A 137 3.64 -10.89 29.04
CA ARG A 137 4.72 -10.81 30.06
C ARG A 137 6.09 -11.20 29.52
N LEU A 138 6.17 -11.69 28.28
CA LEU A 138 7.43 -12.13 27.69
C LEU A 138 8.13 -10.95 26.99
N ASP A 139 9.44 -10.85 27.14
CA ASP A 139 10.25 -9.91 26.36
C ASP A 139 10.49 -10.40 24.94
N THR A 140 10.55 -11.72 24.78
CA THR A 140 10.78 -12.37 23.48
C THR A 140 9.89 -13.61 23.34
N ILE A 141 9.56 -13.95 22.09
CA ILE A 141 8.75 -15.11 21.75
C ILE A 141 9.20 -15.71 20.43
N SER A 142 9.05 -17.02 20.28
CA SER A 142 9.30 -17.71 19.02
C SER A 142 7.99 -17.96 18.28
N LYS A 143 7.78 -17.28 17.14
CA LYS A 143 6.55 -17.38 16.33
C LYS A 143 6.87 -17.35 14.84
N ALA A 144 6.06 -18.05 14.05
CA ALA A 144 6.08 -17.97 12.59
C ALA A 144 5.35 -16.72 12.08
N ALA A 145 5.81 -16.13 10.96
CA ALA A 145 5.11 -15.03 10.31
C ALA A 145 3.70 -15.44 9.87
N SER A 146 3.52 -16.69 9.42
CA SER A 146 2.20 -17.27 9.17
C SER A 146 2.25 -18.80 9.17
N VAL A 147 1.52 -19.41 10.08
CA VAL A 147 1.34 -20.87 10.13
C VAL A 147 0.47 -21.42 8.98
N GLN A 148 -0.21 -20.54 8.24
CA GLN A 148 -1.07 -20.94 7.12
C GLN A 148 -0.27 -21.26 5.84
N TYR A 149 0.95 -20.74 5.73
CA TYR A 149 1.78 -20.85 4.52
C TYR A 149 2.80 -22.00 4.65
N GLN A 150 2.31 -23.19 4.96
CA GLN A 150 3.16 -24.37 5.08
C GLN A 150 3.82 -24.76 3.76
N PRO A 151 5.02 -25.41 3.81
CA PRO A 151 5.63 -26.03 2.64
C PRO A 151 4.66 -26.96 1.92
N VAL A 152 4.76 -27.01 0.61
CA VAL A 152 3.95 -27.85 -0.25
C VAL A 152 4.83 -28.84 -1.01
N SER A 153 4.25 -29.97 -1.43
CA SER A 153 4.96 -31.03 -2.14
C SER A 153 4.21 -31.50 -3.38
N GLY A 154 4.86 -32.33 -4.20
CA GLY A 154 4.26 -32.96 -5.36
C GLY A 154 3.71 -31.98 -6.40
N LEU A 155 2.52 -32.29 -6.95
CA LEU A 155 1.88 -31.48 -7.98
C LEU A 155 1.63 -30.04 -7.55
N LYS A 156 1.28 -29.81 -6.28
CA LYS A 156 1.05 -28.46 -5.78
C LYS A 156 2.34 -27.62 -5.83
N GLN A 157 3.47 -28.19 -5.43
CA GLN A 157 4.78 -27.52 -5.52
C GLN A 157 5.16 -27.21 -6.96
N TYR A 158 4.91 -28.12 -7.87
CA TYR A 158 5.24 -27.95 -9.30
C TYR A 158 4.43 -26.82 -9.95
N PHE A 159 3.12 -26.79 -9.70
CA PHE A 159 2.24 -25.81 -10.32
C PHE A 159 2.25 -24.46 -9.59
N MET A 160 2.17 -24.46 -8.27
CA MET A 160 2.03 -23.23 -7.44
C MET A 160 3.37 -22.70 -6.93
N GLY A 161 4.38 -23.55 -6.87
CA GLY A 161 5.72 -23.21 -6.38
C GLY A 161 5.87 -23.34 -4.88
N GLN A 162 7.12 -23.50 -4.46
CA GLN A 162 7.49 -23.46 -3.02
C GLN A 162 7.49 -22.03 -2.50
N ASN A 163 7.90 -21.05 -3.34
CA ASN A 163 8.04 -19.65 -2.97
C ASN A 163 8.87 -19.50 -1.65
N TYR A 164 8.45 -18.63 -0.72
CA TYR A 164 9.04 -18.46 0.63
C TYR A 164 8.24 -19.15 1.73
N ARG A 165 7.54 -20.26 1.42
CA ARG A 165 6.70 -20.96 2.40
C ARG A 165 7.46 -21.44 3.62
N ARG A 166 8.72 -21.84 3.45
CA ARG A 166 9.58 -22.26 4.57
C ARG A 166 9.87 -21.08 5.50
N GLU A 167 10.19 -19.93 4.95
CA GLU A 167 10.46 -18.69 5.67
C GLU A 167 9.20 -18.15 6.36
N TRP A 168 8.03 -18.29 5.73
CA TRP A 168 6.76 -17.91 6.32
C TRP A 168 6.36 -18.76 7.51
N SER A 169 6.63 -20.06 7.45
CA SER A 169 6.20 -21.03 8.46
C SER A 169 7.24 -21.32 9.53
N ALA A 170 8.49 -20.91 9.35
CA ALA A 170 9.54 -21.09 10.33
C ALA A 170 9.29 -20.24 11.59
N PRO A 171 9.35 -20.82 12.79
CA PRO A 171 9.37 -20.05 14.02
C PRO A 171 10.64 -19.19 14.10
N VAL A 172 10.47 -17.91 14.42
CA VAL A 172 11.54 -16.92 14.56
C VAL A 172 11.46 -16.33 15.96
N ASN A 173 12.61 -16.22 16.61
CA ASN A 173 12.69 -15.54 17.89
C ASN A 173 12.69 -14.01 17.68
N MET A 174 11.74 -13.31 18.32
CA MET A 174 11.57 -11.88 18.17
C MET A 174 11.09 -11.20 19.45
N LYS A 175 11.28 -9.90 19.54
CA LYS A 175 10.77 -9.10 20.65
C LYS A 175 9.24 -9.08 20.67
N VAL A 176 8.66 -9.06 21.85
CA VAL A 176 7.24 -8.76 22.07
C VAL A 176 7.08 -7.24 22.15
N LEU A 177 6.09 -6.70 21.44
CA LEU A 177 5.81 -5.25 21.46
C LEU A 177 5.04 -4.87 22.72
N HIS A 178 5.69 -4.13 23.60
CA HIS A 178 5.06 -3.53 24.79
C HIS A 178 4.80 -2.05 24.49
N PHE A 179 3.53 -1.68 24.29
CA PHE A 179 3.13 -0.32 23.91
C PHE A 179 3.46 0.73 24.95
N ASP A 180 3.53 0.36 26.22
CA ASP A 180 3.80 1.25 27.34
C ASP A 180 5.29 1.60 27.50
N THR A 181 6.20 0.73 27.07
CA THR A 181 7.65 0.86 27.25
C THR A 181 8.43 1.03 25.97
N GLU A 182 8.02 0.38 24.87
CA GLU A 182 8.73 0.48 23.59
C GLU A 182 8.78 1.93 23.10
N LYS A 183 9.98 2.39 22.66
CA LYS A 183 10.24 3.80 22.25
C LYS A 183 9.82 4.84 23.31
N GLY A 184 9.88 4.48 24.61
CA GLY A 184 9.43 5.33 25.72
C GLY A 184 7.91 5.40 25.89
N GLY A 185 7.16 4.56 25.19
CA GLY A 185 5.70 4.46 25.22
C GLY A 185 5.05 4.93 23.91
N LEU A 186 4.31 4.03 23.28
CA LEU A 186 3.64 4.23 21.99
C LEU A 186 2.14 4.39 22.20
N LYS A 187 1.54 5.38 21.55
CA LYS A 187 0.08 5.58 21.49
C LYS A 187 -0.40 5.42 20.06
N ILE A 188 -1.54 4.74 19.89
CA ILE A 188 -2.17 4.59 18.58
C ILE A 188 -2.82 5.92 18.19
N VAL A 189 -2.44 6.45 17.04
CA VAL A 189 -2.96 7.70 16.46
C VAL A 189 -4.12 7.39 15.51
N SER A 190 -3.92 6.46 14.58
CA SER A 190 -4.95 6.09 13.60
C SER A 190 -4.62 4.78 12.89
N LEU A 191 -5.62 4.18 12.27
CA LEU A 191 -5.40 3.12 11.29
C LEU A 191 -4.72 3.74 10.05
N GLY A 192 -3.67 3.10 9.56
CA GLY A 192 -3.01 3.51 8.32
C GLY A 192 -3.75 2.97 7.10
N GLY A 193 -3.61 3.67 5.99
CA GLY A 193 -4.06 3.17 4.68
C GLY A 193 -3.02 2.20 4.09
N GLY A 194 -3.49 1.12 3.49
CA GLY A 194 -2.68 0.17 2.72
C GLY A 194 -3.59 -0.84 2.05
N THR A 195 -3.25 -1.21 0.81
CA THR A 195 -4.07 -2.16 0.02
C THR A 195 -3.79 -3.62 0.35
N GLN A 196 -2.59 -3.93 0.85
CA GLN A 196 -2.14 -5.31 1.06
C GLN A 196 -1.79 -5.63 2.51
N THR A 197 -1.30 -4.67 3.29
CA THR A 197 -0.91 -4.85 4.69
C THR A 197 -1.73 -3.95 5.59
N ARG A 198 -2.01 -4.40 6.81
CA ARG A 198 -2.61 -3.56 7.85
C ARG A 198 -1.52 -2.74 8.51
N SER A 199 -1.75 -1.46 8.72
CA SER A 199 -0.80 -0.60 9.41
C SER A 199 -1.49 0.27 10.46
N LEU A 200 -0.79 0.55 11.58
CA LEU A 200 -1.17 1.54 12.58
C LEU A 200 -0.17 2.68 12.55
N ARG A 201 -0.67 3.88 12.64
CA ARG A 201 0.14 5.06 12.99
C ARG A 201 0.22 5.16 14.49
N LEU A 202 1.43 5.26 14.99
CA LEU A 202 1.73 5.38 16.40
C LEU A 202 2.51 6.67 16.64
N ALA A 203 2.44 7.22 17.85
CA ALA A 203 3.29 8.32 18.29
C ALA A 203 3.93 7.94 19.63
N ASP A 204 5.20 8.24 19.80
CA ASP A 204 5.88 8.14 21.08
C ASP A 204 5.66 9.40 21.96
N LYS A 205 6.19 9.39 23.17
CA LYS A 205 6.04 10.52 24.11
C LYS A 205 6.67 11.82 23.61
N SER A 206 7.63 11.76 22.71
CA SER A 206 8.26 12.94 22.10
C SER A 206 7.44 13.50 20.92
N GLY A 207 6.37 12.80 20.51
CA GLY A 207 5.57 13.14 19.34
C GLY A 207 6.12 12.58 18.03
N LYS A 208 7.22 11.81 18.06
CA LYS A 208 7.76 11.15 16.88
C LYS A 208 6.79 10.06 16.41
N GLU A 209 6.51 10.08 15.13
CA GLU A 209 5.58 9.13 14.53
C GLU A 209 6.26 7.84 14.08
N TRP A 210 5.56 6.74 14.30
CA TRP A 210 5.95 5.38 13.93
C TRP A 210 4.84 4.71 13.12
N VAL A 211 5.21 3.72 12.32
CA VAL A 211 4.27 2.85 11.59
C VAL A 211 4.51 1.43 12.02
N LEU A 212 3.48 0.80 12.56
CA LEU A 212 3.45 -0.63 12.84
C LEU A 212 2.69 -1.33 11.71
N ARG A 213 3.34 -2.23 11.00
CA ARG A 213 2.80 -2.91 9.81
C ARG A 213 2.82 -4.41 10.00
N THR A 214 1.71 -5.10 9.68
CA THR A 214 1.69 -6.56 9.71
C THR A 214 2.58 -7.14 8.61
N VAL A 215 3.38 -8.16 8.94
CA VAL A 215 4.16 -8.92 7.95
C VAL A 215 3.22 -9.72 7.05
N LYS A 216 2.19 -10.34 7.64
CA LYS A 216 1.16 -11.05 6.88
C LYS A 216 0.39 -10.09 6.00
N LYS A 217 0.27 -10.46 4.71
CA LYS A 217 -0.51 -9.70 3.75
C LYS A 217 -1.97 -10.16 3.79
N TYR A 218 -2.85 -9.20 3.97
CA TYR A 218 -4.29 -9.39 3.88
C TYR A 218 -4.70 -8.92 2.50
N SER A 219 -4.65 -9.82 1.52
CA SER A 219 -4.95 -9.46 0.14
C SER A 219 -6.41 -9.03 0.02
N ASN A 220 -6.67 -7.76 0.23
CA ASN A 220 -7.89 -7.12 -0.22
C ASN A 220 -7.62 -6.52 -1.61
N GLN A 221 -8.18 -7.17 -2.61
CA GLN A 221 -8.77 -6.59 -3.80
C GLN A 221 -7.86 -6.13 -4.97
N ALA A 222 -6.86 -5.30 -4.80
CA ALA A 222 -6.31 -4.58 -5.95
C ALA A 222 -5.46 -5.42 -6.92
N PHE A 223 -4.75 -6.43 -6.44
CA PHE A 223 -3.79 -7.18 -7.26
C PHE A 223 -4.39 -8.35 -8.05
N ALA A 224 -5.43 -8.96 -7.53
CA ALA A 224 -6.06 -10.14 -8.11
C ALA A 224 -7.30 -9.83 -8.95
N GLU A 225 -7.85 -8.61 -8.85
CA GLU A 225 -9.12 -8.25 -9.47
C GLU A 225 -9.10 -8.25 -10.99
N ASN A 226 -7.99 -7.84 -11.56
CA ASN A 226 -7.89 -7.68 -13.00
C ASN A 226 -7.52 -8.96 -13.76
N VAL A 227 -7.07 -10.02 -13.06
CA VAL A 227 -6.38 -11.13 -13.73
C VAL A 227 -7.09 -12.49 -13.61
N MET A 228 -7.86 -12.76 -12.55
CA MET A 228 -8.24 -14.15 -12.24
C MET A 228 -9.73 -14.44 -12.01
N GLY A 229 -10.64 -13.50 -12.15
CA GLY A 229 -12.09 -13.77 -12.02
C GLY A 229 -12.47 -14.54 -10.73
N SER A 230 -13.36 -15.51 -10.81
CA SER A 230 -13.86 -16.31 -9.68
C SER A 230 -12.85 -17.27 -9.03
N SER A 231 -11.73 -17.58 -9.69
CA SER A 231 -10.67 -18.44 -9.15
C SER A 231 -9.69 -17.70 -8.22
N ARG A 232 -9.92 -16.45 -7.99
CA ARG A 232 -9.13 -15.47 -7.28
C ARG A 232 -8.73 -15.87 -5.86
N ASP A 233 -9.67 -16.36 -5.08
CA ASP A 233 -9.43 -16.68 -3.67
C ASP A 233 -8.46 -17.86 -3.48
N GLN A 234 -8.37 -18.73 -4.48
CA GLN A 234 -7.44 -19.86 -4.48
C GLN A 234 -5.98 -19.44 -4.73
N PHE A 235 -5.75 -18.32 -5.46
CA PHE A 235 -4.41 -17.85 -5.82
C PHE A 235 -3.83 -16.78 -4.88
N LYS A 236 -4.65 -16.16 -4.03
CA LYS A 236 -4.20 -15.16 -3.05
C LYS A 236 -3.07 -15.65 -2.14
N PRO A 237 -3.14 -16.85 -1.54
CA PRO A 237 -2.07 -17.37 -0.71
C PRO A 237 -0.76 -17.53 -1.49
N GLU A 238 -0.84 -17.87 -2.78
CA GLU A 238 0.32 -18.14 -3.62
C GLU A 238 1.10 -16.85 -3.93
N ILE A 239 0.41 -15.75 -4.20
CA ILE A 239 1.01 -14.43 -4.40
C ILE A 239 1.67 -13.96 -3.10
N SER A 240 0.98 -14.08 -1.97
CA SER A 240 1.50 -13.68 -0.67
C SER A 240 2.77 -14.44 -0.30
N THR A 241 2.82 -15.75 -0.60
CA THR A 241 4.00 -16.58 -0.30
C THR A 241 5.19 -16.28 -1.21
N ALA A 242 5.01 -15.62 -2.36
CA ALA A 242 6.09 -15.18 -3.24
C ALA A 242 6.84 -13.94 -2.71
N ALA A 243 6.23 -13.15 -1.80
CA ALA A 243 6.91 -12.09 -1.09
C ALA A 243 7.72 -12.65 0.08
N HIS A 244 8.94 -12.14 0.26
CA HIS A 244 9.80 -12.56 1.37
C HIS A 244 9.33 -11.91 2.69
N PRO A 245 8.94 -12.67 3.74
CA PRO A 245 8.33 -12.10 4.94
C PRO A 245 9.24 -11.14 5.72
N TYR A 246 10.55 -11.30 5.60
CA TYR A 246 11.56 -10.53 6.33
C TYR A 246 12.50 -9.75 5.40
N GLY A 247 12.20 -9.67 4.10
CA GLY A 247 13.09 -9.06 3.11
C GLY A 247 13.40 -7.59 3.37
N SER A 248 12.46 -6.84 3.92
CA SER A 248 12.65 -5.43 4.26
C SER A 248 13.75 -5.18 5.30
N LEU A 249 14.10 -6.17 6.13
CA LEU A 249 15.17 -6.05 7.14
C LEU A 249 16.56 -5.96 6.51
N ILE A 250 16.75 -6.48 5.30
CA ILE A 250 18.03 -6.48 4.56
C ILE A 250 18.33 -5.09 3.98
N VAL A 251 17.29 -4.38 3.54
CA VAL A 251 17.44 -3.20 2.67
C VAL A 251 18.19 -2.02 3.31
N PRO A 252 18.01 -1.69 4.61
CA PRO A 252 18.66 -0.53 5.20
C PRO A 252 20.19 -0.52 5.11
N ASP A 253 20.84 -1.65 5.38
CA ASP A 253 22.30 -1.72 5.35
C ASP A 253 22.85 -1.54 3.91
N LEU A 254 22.12 -2.07 2.92
CA LEU A 254 22.43 -1.85 1.50
C LEU A 254 22.25 -0.38 1.09
N ALA A 255 21.16 0.22 1.51
CA ALA A 255 20.85 1.61 1.21
C ALA A 255 21.85 2.57 1.88
N ASN A 256 22.22 2.31 3.12
CA ASN A 256 23.24 3.07 3.86
C ASN A 256 24.60 3.03 3.17
N ALA A 257 25.00 1.89 2.61
CA ALA A 257 26.25 1.77 1.83
C ALA A 257 26.24 2.62 0.55
N LEU A 258 25.07 3.04 0.09
CA LEU A 258 24.87 3.93 -1.07
C LEU A 258 24.56 5.39 -0.64
N ASN A 259 24.69 5.71 0.63
CA ASN A 259 24.31 7.00 1.23
C ASN A 259 22.83 7.38 0.99
N LEU A 260 21.96 6.38 0.89
CA LEU A 260 20.51 6.60 0.75
C LEU A 260 19.86 6.64 2.13
N LYS A 261 18.97 7.60 2.32
CA LYS A 261 18.19 7.74 3.56
C LYS A 261 17.03 6.76 3.57
N VAL A 262 17.02 5.85 4.55
CA VAL A 262 15.96 4.85 4.71
C VAL A 262 15.67 4.62 6.19
N ALA A 263 14.42 4.32 6.48
CA ALA A 263 14.03 3.87 7.81
C ALA A 263 14.58 2.46 8.09
N LYS A 264 15.02 2.21 9.33
CA LYS A 264 15.40 0.87 9.77
C LYS A 264 14.19 0.20 10.40
N PRO A 265 13.64 -0.86 9.79
CA PRO A 265 12.52 -1.62 10.34
C PRO A 265 12.99 -2.53 11.48
N GLU A 266 12.14 -2.68 12.48
CA GLU A 266 12.36 -3.58 13.61
C GLU A 266 11.24 -4.61 13.68
N LEU A 267 11.59 -5.89 13.93
CA LEU A 267 10.64 -6.99 13.97
C LEU A 267 10.08 -7.19 15.37
N PHE A 268 8.74 -7.27 15.47
CA PHE A 268 8.01 -7.49 16.71
C PHE A 268 6.88 -8.50 16.55
N TYR A 269 6.60 -9.21 17.62
CA TYR A 269 5.34 -9.87 17.82
C TYR A 269 4.39 -8.98 18.62
N VAL A 270 3.20 -8.77 18.13
CA VAL A 270 2.15 -8.01 18.81
C VAL A 270 1.28 -8.98 19.60
N PRO A 271 1.37 -8.99 20.93
CA PRO A 271 0.56 -9.89 21.74
C PRO A 271 -0.91 -9.45 21.72
N LYS A 272 -1.78 -10.31 22.23
CA LYS A 272 -3.17 -9.95 22.40
C LYS A 272 -3.35 -9.11 23.66
N ASP A 273 -3.08 -7.83 23.53
CA ASP A 273 -3.29 -6.81 24.54
C ASP A 273 -4.49 -5.94 24.12
N SER A 274 -5.67 -6.25 24.66
CA SER A 274 -6.90 -5.55 24.33
C SER A 274 -6.93 -4.13 24.90
N ILE A 275 -6.18 -3.86 25.96
CA ILE A 275 -6.09 -2.52 26.55
C ILE A 275 -5.29 -1.60 25.65
N ALA A 276 -4.09 -2.02 25.24
CA ALA A 276 -3.22 -1.22 24.38
C ALA A 276 -3.77 -1.09 22.95
N LEU A 277 -4.32 -2.16 22.38
CA LEU A 277 -4.82 -2.21 21.01
C LEU A 277 -6.24 -1.66 20.85
N GLY A 278 -7.07 -1.70 21.89
CA GLY A 278 -8.47 -1.25 21.85
C GLY A 278 -9.23 -1.83 20.66
N LEU A 279 -9.84 -0.96 19.85
CA LEU A 279 -10.59 -1.33 18.65
C LEU A 279 -9.77 -2.11 17.61
N TYR A 280 -8.45 -2.02 17.65
CA TYR A 280 -7.57 -2.63 16.67
C TYR A 280 -7.12 -4.05 17.06
N THR A 281 -7.58 -4.57 18.21
CA THR A 281 -7.20 -5.89 18.72
C THR A 281 -7.43 -7.00 17.68
N LYS A 282 -8.60 -7.05 17.05
CA LYS A 282 -8.91 -8.05 16.00
C LYS A 282 -8.01 -7.96 14.76
N LEU A 283 -7.38 -6.82 14.54
CA LEU A 283 -6.57 -6.56 13.34
C LEU A 283 -5.09 -6.87 13.59
N PHE A 284 -4.58 -6.61 14.79
CA PHE A 284 -3.15 -6.63 15.08
C PHE A 284 -2.73 -7.66 16.13
N ALA A 285 -3.62 -8.10 17.01
CA ALA A 285 -3.28 -9.12 18.01
C ALA A 285 -2.79 -10.42 17.37
N ASN A 286 -1.80 -11.04 18.03
CA ASN A 286 -1.20 -12.31 17.61
C ASN A 286 -0.58 -12.28 16.20
N ASN A 287 -0.08 -11.13 15.77
CA ASN A 287 0.59 -10.97 14.49
C ASN A 287 2.06 -10.61 14.65
N VAL A 288 2.87 -11.10 13.71
CA VAL A 288 4.22 -10.60 13.48
C VAL A 288 4.13 -9.29 12.71
N CYS A 289 4.77 -8.26 13.23
CA CYS A 289 4.73 -6.91 12.68
C CYS A 289 6.12 -6.32 12.54
N ILE A 290 6.23 -5.31 11.70
CA ILE A 290 7.41 -4.47 11.55
C ILE A 290 7.05 -3.07 12.07
N LEU A 291 7.90 -2.53 12.93
CA LEU A 291 7.85 -1.16 13.44
C LEU A 291 8.93 -0.34 12.77
N GLU A 292 8.56 0.78 12.16
CA GLU A 292 9.50 1.69 11.50
C GLU A 292 9.15 3.16 11.77
N PRO A 293 10.11 4.10 11.83
CA PRO A 293 9.80 5.52 11.91
C PRO A 293 9.06 5.98 10.65
N ARG A 294 7.98 6.78 10.86
CA ARG A 294 7.15 7.26 9.75
C ARG A 294 7.84 8.35 8.93
N ASN A 295 8.40 9.33 9.61
CA ASN A 295 9.15 10.40 8.99
C ASN A 295 10.63 10.17 9.29
N PHE A 296 11.38 9.83 8.28
CA PHE A 296 12.82 9.58 8.43
C PHE A 296 13.58 10.73 7.78
N THR A 297 13.84 11.75 8.58
CA THR A 297 14.81 12.83 8.29
C THR A 297 15.74 12.94 9.50
N GLU A 298 17.00 13.27 9.28
CA GLU A 298 17.99 13.36 10.36
C GLU A 298 17.65 14.48 11.37
N ASP A 299 17.04 15.55 10.89
CA ASP A 299 16.62 16.71 11.65
C ASP A 299 15.18 16.61 12.19
N GLY A 300 14.49 15.49 11.95
CA GLY A 300 13.09 15.30 12.35
C GLY A 300 12.07 16.09 11.52
N SER A 301 12.48 16.77 10.45
CA SER A 301 11.58 17.51 9.57
C SER A 301 10.58 16.60 8.87
N GLU A 302 9.41 17.15 8.52
CA GLU A 302 8.35 16.39 7.88
C GLU A 302 8.69 16.10 6.41
N THR A 303 8.64 14.82 6.01
CA THR A 303 8.79 14.43 4.61
C THR A 303 7.56 14.79 3.79
N LYS A 304 7.78 15.14 2.52
CA LYS A 304 6.71 15.48 1.57
C LYS A 304 6.34 14.29 0.69
N THR A 305 5.11 14.26 0.20
CA THR A 305 4.65 13.26 -0.79
C THR A 305 5.18 13.61 -2.18
N THR A 306 5.32 12.59 -3.05
CA THR A 306 5.71 12.81 -4.45
C THR A 306 4.73 13.74 -5.18
N ALA A 307 3.45 13.57 -4.96
CA ALA A 307 2.44 14.46 -5.54
C ALA A 307 2.65 15.92 -5.15
N LYS A 308 2.96 16.22 -3.87
CA LYS A 308 3.22 17.58 -3.41
C LYS A 308 4.49 18.16 -4.03
N ILE A 309 5.54 17.35 -4.18
CA ILE A 309 6.80 17.79 -4.79
C ILE A 309 6.59 18.11 -6.29
N PHE A 310 6.04 17.15 -7.04
CA PHE A 310 5.92 17.25 -8.48
C PHE A 310 4.81 18.22 -8.91
N PHE A 311 3.57 18.01 -8.43
CA PHE A 311 2.43 18.82 -8.93
C PHE A 311 2.31 20.20 -8.28
N LYS A 312 3.08 20.51 -7.27
CA LYS A 312 3.04 21.81 -6.62
C LYS A 312 4.41 22.47 -6.62
N ASN A 313 5.35 21.97 -5.81
CA ASN A 313 6.57 22.71 -5.51
C ASN A 313 7.46 22.93 -6.74
N MET A 314 7.72 21.88 -7.54
CA MET A 314 8.57 22.00 -8.74
C MET A 314 7.91 22.76 -9.89
N LEU A 315 6.56 22.88 -9.89
CA LEU A 315 5.84 23.71 -10.87
C LEU A 315 5.75 25.18 -10.45
N GLU A 316 5.81 25.45 -9.16
CA GLU A 316 5.74 26.84 -8.63
C GLU A 316 7.08 27.58 -8.74
N ASP A 317 8.20 26.86 -8.75
CA ASP A 317 9.54 27.45 -8.74
C ASP A 317 10.53 26.57 -9.50
N ASN A 318 11.14 27.11 -10.55
CA ASN A 318 12.10 26.43 -11.41
C ASN A 318 13.44 26.10 -10.71
N ASP A 319 13.77 26.77 -9.62
CA ASP A 319 14.96 26.51 -8.83
C ASP A 319 14.78 25.30 -7.91
N HIS A 320 13.53 24.82 -7.76
CA HIS A 320 13.21 23.60 -7.03
C HIS A 320 13.50 22.35 -7.89
N ARG A 321 14.30 21.44 -7.36
CA ARG A 321 14.71 20.23 -8.10
C ARG A 321 14.81 19.00 -7.22
N ALA A 322 14.63 17.82 -7.82
CA ALA A 322 14.92 16.55 -7.17
C ALA A 322 16.41 16.20 -7.32
N ASP A 323 16.98 15.53 -6.32
CA ASP A 323 18.29 14.89 -6.44
C ASP A 323 18.17 13.63 -7.31
N GLN A 324 18.35 13.81 -8.62
CA GLN A 324 18.19 12.75 -9.61
C GLN A 324 19.22 11.63 -9.45
N LEU A 325 20.44 11.93 -8.98
CA LEU A 325 21.46 10.91 -8.74
C LEU A 325 21.10 10.03 -7.55
N ALA A 326 20.57 10.60 -6.48
CA ALA A 326 20.07 9.83 -5.35
C ALA A 326 18.85 8.97 -5.75
N VAL A 327 17.93 9.50 -6.58
CA VAL A 327 16.84 8.71 -7.16
C VAL A 327 17.39 7.55 -7.96
N LEU A 328 18.35 7.79 -8.86
CA LEU A 328 18.95 6.75 -9.69
C LEU A 328 19.59 5.64 -8.84
N LYS A 329 20.42 5.98 -7.84
CA LYS A 329 21.03 5.00 -6.93
C LYS A 329 19.97 4.15 -6.22
N ALA A 330 18.87 4.76 -5.77
CA ALA A 330 17.77 4.02 -5.15
C ALA A 330 17.09 3.07 -6.13
N ARG A 331 16.91 3.46 -7.41
CA ARG A 331 16.37 2.61 -8.46
C ARG A 331 17.31 1.47 -8.85
N LEU A 332 18.61 1.72 -8.91
CA LEU A 332 19.61 0.70 -9.15
C LEU A 332 19.67 -0.35 -8.02
N LEU A 333 19.49 0.10 -6.77
CA LEU A 333 19.30 -0.82 -5.65
C LEU A 333 18.03 -1.66 -5.81
N ASP A 334 16.90 -1.05 -6.25
CA ASP A 334 15.65 -1.78 -6.52
C ASP A 334 15.88 -2.90 -7.55
N PHE A 335 16.68 -2.66 -8.57
CA PHE A 335 17.03 -3.70 -9.55
C PHE A 335 17.84 -4.84 -8.93
N ILE A 336 18.78 -4.55 -8.02
CA ILE A 336 19.56 -5.60 -7.34
C ILE A 336 18.65 -6.45 -6.44
N ILE A 337 17.78 -5.84 -5.63
CA ILE A 337 16.91 -6.56 -4.69
C ILE A 337 15.64 -7.11 -5.34
N GLY A 338 15.38 -6.77 -6.62
CA GLY A 338 14.22 -7.24 -7.38
C GLY A 338 12.89 -6.65 -6.89
N ASP A 339 12.92 -5.42 -6.38
CA ASP A 339 11.73 -4.70 -5.95
C ASP A 339 11.04 -4.04 -7.16
N PHE A 340 9.94 -4.62 -7.60
CA PHE A 340 9.20 -4.15 -8.78
C PHE A 340 8.13 -3.10 -8.45
N ASP A 341 7.72 -2.97 -7.19
CA ASP A 341 6.57 -2.13 -6.81
C ASP A 341 7.02 -0.75 -6.34
N ARG A 342 7.53 0.05 -7.29
CA ARG A 342 8.16 1.35 -7.00
C ARG A 342 7.41 2.55 -7.60
N HIS A 343 6.06 2.51 -7.54
CA HIS A 343 5.20 3.61 -8.00
C HIS A 343 5.32 4.87 -7.11
N PHE A 344 4.67 5.97 -7.51
CA PHE A 344 4.77 7.30 -6.89
C PHE A 344 4.59 7.32 -5.37
N ASP A 345 3.67 6.51 -4.82
CA ASP A 345 3.35 6.53 -3.39
C ASP A 345 4.41 5.84 -2.51
N GLN A 346 5.33 5.09 -3.13
CA GLN A 346 6.43 4.41 -2.45
C GLN A 346 7.59 5.35 -2.09
N TRP A 347 7.44 6.65 -2.36
CA TRP A 347 8.46 7.65 -2.14
C TRP A 347 7.98 8.76 -1.21
N ARG A 348 8.90 9.22 -0.39
CA ARG A 348 8.81 10.47 0.37
C ARG A 348 10.04 11.30 0.07
N TRP A 349 9.99 12.58 0.41
CA TRP A 349 11.02 13.53 0.05
C TRP A 349 11.41 14.37 1.24
N ALA A 350 12.69 14.29 1.62
CA ALA A 350 13.30 15.25 2.51
C ALA A 350 13.64 16.53 1.74
N THR A 351 13.64 17.67 2.40
CA THR A 351 13.99 18.96 1.79
C THR A 351 15.36 19.40 2.29
N ILE A 352 16.22 19.78 1.38
CA ILE A 352 17.54 20.36 1.66
C ILE A 352 17.61 21.71 0.95
N ASP A 353 18.11 22.74 1.63
CA ASP A 353 18.36 24.02 0.98
C ASP A 353 19.53 23.90 0.00
N SER A 354 19.40 24.50 -1.19
CA SER A 354 20.51 24.49 -2.13
C SER A 354 21.66 25.38 -1.62
N ALA A 355 22.89 25.05 -1.99
CA ALA A 355 24.08 25.79 -1.54
C ALA A 355 24.09 27.26 -1.96
N ASP A 356 23.44 27.58 -3.08
CA ASP A 356 23.28 28.94 -3.61
C ASP A 356 22.06 29.69 -3.04
N MET A 357 21.34 29.06 -2.10
CA MET A 357 20.10 29.56 -1.48
C MET A 357 18.97 29.86 -2.48
N LYS A 358 19.09 29.39 -3.72
CA LYS A 358 18.06 29.50 -4.75
C LYS A 358 17.29 28.20 -4.86
N GLY A 359 16.09 28.17 -4.35
CA GLY A 359 15.25 26.99 -4.38
C GLY A 359 15.63 25.89 -3.41
N LYS A 360 15.04 24.71 -3.55
CA LYS A 360 15.19 23.56 -2.66
C LYS A 360 15.51 22.30 -3.44
N ILE A 361 16.39 21.49 -2.85
CA ILE A 361 16.68 20.15 -3.36
C ILE A 361 15.82 19.15 -2.60
N TYR A 362 15.07 18.33 -3.32
CA TYR A 362 14.27 17.26 -2.75
C TYR A 362 15.02 15.94 -2.85
N TYR A 363 15.38 15.42 -1.68
CA TYR A 363 16.11 14.16 -1.55
C TYR A 363 15.14 12.99 -1.38
N PRO A 364 15.28 11.89 -2.17
CA PRO A 364 14.35 10.77 -2.10
C PRO A 364 14.53 9.96 -0.82
N VAL A 365 13.43 9.60 -0.20
CA VAL A 365 13.34 8.67 0.94
C VAL A 365 12.44 7.50 0.52
N PRO A 366 13.02 6.43 -0.05
CA PRO A 366 12.27 5.25 -0.47
C PRO A 366 11.61 4.57 0.73
N ARG A 367 10.36 4.17 0.58
CA ARG A 367 9.57 3.47 1.60
C ARG A 367 8.99 2.18 1.07
N ASP A 368 8.40 1.40 1.98
CA ASP A 368 7.58 0.22 1.65
C ASP A 368 8.33 -0.82 0.81
N ARG A 369 9.34 -1.45 1.40
CA ARG A 369 10.18 -2.46 0.76
C ARG A 369 9.62 -3.89 0.89
N ASP A 370 8.31 -4.03 0.99
CA ASP A 370 7.64 -5.30 1.22
C ASP A 370 7.60 -6.22 -0.01
N GLN A 371 7.94 -5.69 -1.19
CA GLN A 371 8.11 -6.45 -2.43
C GLN A 371 9.58 -6.76 -2.77
N ALA A 372 10.53 -6.31 -1.96
CA ALA A 372 11.92 -6.71 -2.12
C ALA A 372 12.05 -8.24 -2.05
N PHE A 373 12.88 -8.79 -2.93
CA PHE A 373 13.13 -10.23 -3.07
C PHE A 373 11.92 -11.06 -3.51
N PHE A 374 10.88 -10.45 -4.08
CA PHE A 374 9.71 -11.18 -4.58
C PHE A 374 10.10 -12.28 -5.55
N ASN A 375 9.68 -13.54 -5.28
CA ASN A 375 10.13 -14.69 -6.07
C ASN A 375 9.05 -15.76 -6.28
N PRO A 376 8.19 -15.63 -7.28
CA PRO A 376 7.24 -16.67 -7.65
C PRO A 376 7.98 -17.82 -8.37
N THR A 377 7.83 -19.05 -7.85
CA THR A 377 8.51 -20.23 -8.38
C THR A 377 7.60 -21.20 -9.13
N GLY A 378 6.26 -21.12 -8.99
CA GLY A 378 5.29 -22.00 -9.62
C GLY A 378 5.17 -21.81 -11.14
N LYS A 379 4.88 -22.90 -11.86
CA LYS A 379 4.70 -22.84 -13.33
C LYS A 379 3.46 -22.08 -13.77
N ILE A 380 2.34 -22.26 -13.05
CA ILE A 380 1.09 -21.52 -13.35
C ILE A 380 1.32 -20.03 -13.16
N PHE A 381 1.95 -19.64 -12.05
CA PHE A 381 2.24 -18.24 -11.78
C PHE A 381 3.13 -17.61 -12.85
N ARG A 382 4.14 -18.36 -13.32
CA ARG A 382 5.01 -17.90 -14.41
C ARG A 382 4.28 -17.79 -15.76
N LEU A 383 3.35 -18.69 -16.05
CA LEU A 383 2.58 -18.69 -17.30
C LEU A 383 1.60 -17.50 -17.32
N ILE A 384 0.80 -17.35 -16.27
CA ILE A 384 -0.16 -16.24 -16.15
C ILE A 384 0.58 -14.91 -15.99
N GLY A 385 1.56 -14.84 -15.11
CA GLY A 385 2.35 -13.65 -14.88
C GLY A 385 3.13 -13.17 -16.11
N SER A 386 3.54 -14.06 -17.02
CA SER A 386 4.24 -13.64 -18.24
C SER A 386 3.34 -12.90 -19.24
N ARG A 387 2.04 -13.12 -19.20
CA ARG A 387 1.05 -12.49 -20.09
C ARG A 387 0.41 -11.26 -19.44
N GLU A 388 -0.11 -11.44 -18.24
CA GLU A 388 -0.98 -10.44 -17.60
C GLU A 388 -0.19 -9.46 -16.69
N MET A 389 0.91 -9.93 -16.10
CA MET A 389 1.74 -9.14 -15.18
C MET A 389 3.23 -9.34 -15.48
N PRO A 390 3.72 -8.89 -16.65
CA PRO A 390 5.08 -9.16 -17.10
C PRO A 390 6.17 -8.55 -16.20
N TRP A 391 5.82 -7.61 -15.33
CA TRP A 391 6.71 -7.01 -14.33
C TRP A 391 7.04 -7.94 -13.15
N LEU A 392 6.26 -9.01 -12.91
CA LEU A 392 6.51 -9.99 -11.85
C LEU A 392 7.61 -10.99 -12.24
N LYS A 393 8.83 -10.51 -12.45
CA LYS A 393 9.95 -11.35 -12.96
C LYS A 393 10.56 -12.29 -11.94
N GLY A 394 10.36 -12.06 -10.67
CA GLY A 394 10.95 -12.83 -9.59
C GLY A 394 12.43 -12.58 -9.36
N PHE A 395 12.83 -12.71 -8.10
CA PHE A 395 14.21 -12.53 -7.65
C PHE A 395 15.07 -13.78 -7.94
N LYS A 396 15.78 -13.74 -9.06
CA LYS A 396 16.68 -14.81 -9.56
C LYS A 396 18.11 -14.30 -9.65
N ASN A 397 19.05 -15.18 -10.05
CA ASN A 397 20.46 -14.81 -10.26
C ASN A 397 20.62 -13.74 -11.35
N GLU A 398 19.72 -13.68 -12.30
CA GLU A 398 19.76 -12.74 -13.42
C GLU A 398 18.67 -11.69 -13.31
N ILE A 399 18.99 -10.47 -13.71
CA ILE A 399 18.01 -9.41 -13.96
C ILE A 399 17.49 -9.62 -15.39
N LYS A 400 16.35 -10.31 -15.53
CA LYS A 400 15.76 -10.56 -16.85
C LYS A 400 14.78 -9.47 -17.22
N LYS A 401 15.03 -8.82 -18.39
CA LYS A 401 14.13 -7.78 -18.92
C LYS A 401 13.89 -6.66 -17.90
N VAL A 402 14.93 -5.91 -17.61
CA VAL A 402 14.94 -4.80 -16.64
C VAL A 402 13.81 -3.80 -16.90
N ASN A 403 13.44 -3.55 -18.16
CA ASN A 403 12.31 -2.73 -18.55
C ASN A 403 10.98 -3.19 -17.93
N TRP A 404 10.76 -4.49 -17.80
CA TRP A 404 9.59 -5.01 -17.10
C TRP A 404 9.73 -4.95 -15.57
N LEU A 405 10.93 -5.16 -15.03
CA LEU A 405 11.17 -5.00 -13.61
C LEU A 405 10.93 -3.55 -13.16
N GLY A 406 11.34 -2.58 -13.96
CA GLY A 406 11.11 -1.15 -13.71
C GLY A 406 9.74 -0.62 -14.15
N TYR A 407 8.89 -1.44 -14.76
CA TYR A 407 7.68 -0.99 -15.45
C TYR A 407 6.69 -0.19 -14.59
N THR A 408 6.47 -0.58 -13.34
CA THR A 408 5.56 0.11 -12.43
C THR A 408 6.07 1.50 -12.01
N ALA A 409 7.39 1.71 -12.13
CA ALA A 409 8.04 2.97 -11.80
C ALA A 409 8.35 3.84 -13.03
N ARG A 410 8.12 3.37 -14.25
CA ARG A 410 8.58 4.05 -15.49
C ARG A 410 8.14 5.51 -15.59
N ASP A 411 6.91 5.82 -15.18
CA ASP A 411 6.40 7.20 -15.25
C ASP A 411 7.05 8.09 -14.18
N PHE A 412 7.31 7.54 -12.99
CA PHE A 412 8.12 8.17 -11.96
C PHE A 412 9.56 8.37 -12.44
N ASP A 413 10.18 7.35 -13.01
CA ASP A 413 11.57 7.38 -13.47
C ASP A 413 11.76 8.39 -14.60
N ARG A 414 10.81 8.51 -15.53
CA ARG A 414 10.82 9.53 -16.58
C ARG A 414 10.76 10.95 -16.05
N ILE A 415 10.03 11.19 -14.97
CA ILE A 415 9.92 12.50 -14.33
C ILE A 415 11.20 12.86 -13.57
N PHE A 416 11.71 11.92 -12.79
CA PHE A 416 12.77 12.21 -11.83
C PHE A 416 14.19 11.81 -12.27
N LEU A 417 14.36 11.27 -13.49
CA LEU A 417 15.66 10.88 -14.06
C LEU A 417 15.92 11.49 -15.45
N ASN A 418 15.07 12.41 -15.90
CA ASN A 418 15.05 12.93 -17.27
C ASN A 418 16.26 13.77 -17.69
N ASN A 419 17.03 14.30 -16.75
CA ASN A 419 18.20 15.15 -17.04
C ASN A 419 19.53 14.36 -16.96
N LEU A 420 19.49 13.08 -16.65
CA LEU A 420 20.68 12.26 -16.52
C LEU A 420 21.08 11.66 -17.87
N THR A 421 22.33 11.81 -18.22
CA THR A 421 22.93 11.22 -19.43
C THR A 421 23.31 9.75 -19.20
N ASP A 422 23.50 9.00 -20.29
CA ASP A 422 24.02 7.63 -20.29
C ASP A 422 25.33 7.48 -19.48
N LYS A 423 26.24 8.46 -19.63
CA LYS A 423 27.50 8.53 -18.88
C LYS A 423 27.24 8.63 -17.37
N GLN A 424 26.27 9.43 -16.94
CA GLN A 424 25.91 9.57 -15.53
C GLN A 424 25.25 8.30 -15.01
N TRP A 425 24.42 7.63 -15.82
CA TRP A 425 23.86 6.32 -15.49
C TRP A 425 24.92 5.26 -15.29
N LYS A 426 25.91 5.20 -16.22
CA LYS A 426 27.05 4.28 -16.10
C LYS A 426 27.85 4.58 -14.83
N THR A 427 28.20 5.83 -14.58
CA THR A 427 28.96 6.23 -13.38
C THR A 427 28.22 5.86 -12.10
N ALA A 428 26.90 6.09 -12.02
CA ALA A 428 26.09 5.72 -10.87
C ALA A 428 26.02 4.19 -10.69
N ALA A 429 25.93 3.43 -11.78
CA ALA A 429 25.94 1.97 -11.71
C ALA A 429 27.28 1.44 -11.21
N ASP A 430 28.41 1.97 -11.70
CA ASP A 430 29.75 1.63 -11.23
C ASP A 430 29.93 1.94 -9.73
N GLU A 431 29.44 3.09 -9.28
CA GLU A 431 29.46 3.48 -7.88
C GLU A 431 28.63 2.50 -7.00
N VAL A 432 27.43 2.12 -7.45
CA VAL A 432 26.60 1.13 -6.74
C VAL A 432 27.30 -0.24 -6.69
N VAL A 433 27.90 -0.68 -7.80
CA VAL A 433 28.65 -1.95 -7.85
C VAL A 433 29.83 -1.96 -6.88
N ASN A 434 30.57 -0.86 -6.81
CA ASN A 434 31.75 -0.75 -5.95
C ASN A 434 31.37 -0.67 -4.46
N ASN A 435 30.35 0.10 -4.11
CA ASN A 435 29.90 0.29 -2.72
C ASN A 435 29.20 -0.95 -2.16
N LEU A 436 28.49 -1.71 -2.98
CA LEU A 436 27.84 -2.96 -2.56
C LEU A 436 28.79 -4.16 -2.68
N SER A 437 29.94 -4.12 -2.00
CA SER A 437 30.88 -5.25 -1.97
C SER A 437 30.22 -6.54 -1.46
N ASP A 438 30.88 -7.68 -1.68
CA ASP A 438 30.38 -8.99 -1.19
C ASP A 438 30.22 -8.99 0.33
N SER A 439 31.10 -8.28 1.05
CA SER A 439 31.00 -8.14 2.51
C SER A 439 29.80 -7.29 2.94
N VAL A 440 29.53 -6.20 2.25
CA VAL A 440 28.34 -5.36 2.49
C VAL A 440 27.06 -6.16 2.27
N ILE A 441 26.94 -6.85 1.13
CA ILE A 441 25.80 -7.71 0.82
C ILE A 441 25.62 -8.78 1.89
N ARG A 442 26.72 -9.47 2.29
CA ARG A 442 26.67 -10.52 3.31
C ARG A 442 26.22 -9.97 4.66
N ASN A 443 26.74 -8.83 5.09
CA ASN A 443 26.37 -8.19 6.36
C ASN A 443 24.91 -7.72 6.34
N ALA A 444 24.44 -7.18 5.24
CA ALA A 444 23.04 -6.80 5.07
C ALA A 444 22.09 -8.02 5.19
N VAL A 445 22.41 -9.13 4.53
CA VAL A 445 21.58 -10.33 4.60
C VAL A 445 21.61 -10.98 6.00
N LYS A 446 22.65 -10.79 6.79
CA LYS A 446 22.73 -11.22 8.20
C LYS A 446 21.76 -10.45 9.12
N GLN A 447 21.10 -9.39 8.65
CA GLN A 447 19.99 -8.75 9.38
C GLN A 447 18.74 -9.61 9.40
N LEU A 448 18.65 -10.65 8.57
CA LEU A 448 17.60 -11.65 8.70
C LEU A 448 17.70 -12.36 10.06
N PRO A 449 16.56 -12.74 10.67
CA PRO A 449 16.59 -13.65 11.81
C PRO A 449 17.43 -14.88 11.51
N PRO A 450 18.23 -15.38 12.48
CA PRO A 450 19.16 -16.51 12.25
C PRO A 450 18.48 -17.76 11.66
N GLU A 451 17.23 -18.03 12.08
CA GLU A 451 16.41 -19.14 11.59
C GLU A 451 16.08 -18.99 10.10
N ILE A 452 15.85 -17.76 9.65
CA ILE A 452 15.56 -17.44 8.24
C ILE A 452 16.83 -17.39 7.42
N PHE A 453 17.91 -16.83 7.98
CA PHE A 453 19.22 -16.86 7.34
C PHE A 453 19.67 -18.30 7.04
N ALA A 454 19.44 -19.23 7.97
CA ALA A 454 19.76 -20.66 7.76
C ALA A 454 18.95 -21.31 6.61
N ILE A 455 17.74 -20.80 6.31
CA ILE A 455 16.90 -21.32 5.22
C ILE A 455 17.32 -20.78 3.86
N SER A 456 17.53 -19.47 3.72
CA SER A 456 17.69 -18.80 2.41
C SER A 456 18.75 -17.71 2.37
N GLY A 457 19.47 -17.44 3.46
CA GLY A 457 20.44 -16.34 3.54
C GLY A 457 21.54 -16.45 2.50
N GLU A 458 22.24 -17.60 2.43
CA GLU A 458 23.33 -17.77 1.46
C GLU A 458 22.83 -17.71 0.01
N ALA A 459 21.68 -18.32 -0.29
CA ALA A 459 21.09 -18.24 -1.63
C ALA A 459 20.73 -16.80 -2.02
N THR A 460 20.28 -15.99 -1.07
CA THR A 460 19.97 -14.56 -1.27
C THR A 460 21.25 -13.77 -1.55
N ILE A 461 22.33 -14.01 -0.79
CA ILE A 461 23.64 -13.40 -1.00
C ILE A 461 24.13 -13.69 -2.43
N GLN A 462 24.15 -14.97 -2.85
CA GLN A 462 24.64 -15.36 -4.17
C GLN A 462 23.84 -14.72 -5.31
N LYS A 463 22.53 -14.65 -5.18
CA LYS A 463 21.66 -13.95 -6.14
C LYS A 463 21.99 -12.47 -6.23
N MET A 464 22.14 -11.79 -5.10
CA MET A 464 22.48 -10.35 -5.09
C MET A 464 23.85 -10.09 -5.71
N ILE A 465 24.88 -10.87 -5.38
CA ILE A 465 26.20 -10.77 -5.99
C ILE A 465 26.12 -10.98 -7.51
N SER A 466 25.37 -11.98 -7.96
CA SER A 466 25.16 -12.22 -9.39
C SER A 466 24.46 -11.06 -10.10
N ARG A 467 23.42 -10.49 -9.48
CA ARG A 467 22.68 -9.35 -10.04
C ARG A 467 23.50 -8.07 -10.05
N ARG A 468 24.30 -7.81 -9.01
CA ARG A 468 25.24 -6.69 -8.95
C ARG A 468 26.23 -6.71 -10.13
N LYS A 469 26.76 -7.88 -10.48
CA LYS A 469 27.67 -8.04 -11.63
C LYS A 469 27.05 -7.70 -12.98
N GLN A 470 25.74 -7.68 -13.09
CA GLN A 470 25.00 -7.36 -14.32
C GLN A 470 24.51 -5.92 -14.34
N LEU A 471 24.67 -5.17 -13.22
CA LEU A 471 23.98 -3.92 -13.00
C LEU A 471 24.30 -2.86 -14.04
N GLU A 472 25.57 -2.70 -14.43
CA GLU A 472 25.98 -1.69 -15.43
C GLU A 472 25.20 -1.87 -16.75
N LYS A 473 25.22 -3.09 -17.27
CA LYS A 473 24.49 -3.42 -18.50
C LYS A 473 23.00 -3.16 -18.37
N GLU A 474 22.37 -3.66 -17.31
CA GLU A 474 20.93 -3.55 -17.10
C GLU A 474 20.52 -2.09 -16.82
N ALA A 475 21.38 -1.29 -16.21
CA ALA A 475 21.16 0.15 -16.03
C ALA A 475 21.09 0.89 -17.37
N LEU A 476 22.01 0.61 -18.28
CA LEU A 476 22.04 1.20 -19.63
C LEU A 476 20.87 0.69 -20.50
N ASP A 477 20.54 -0.59 -20.42
CA ASP A 477 19.36 -1.14 -21.10
C ASP A 477 18.07 -0.47 -20.61
N TYR A 478 17.98 -0.10 -19.33
CA TYR A 478 16.82 0.61 -18.78
C TYR A 478 16.82 2.10 -19.15
N TYR A 479 18.00 2.74 -19.15
CA TYR A 479 18.15 4.11 -19.68
C TYR A 479 17.65 4.18 -21.13
N ASP A 480 18.08 3.26 -21.97
CA ASP A 480 17.62 3.17 -23.36
C ASP A 480 16.09 2.95 -23.46
N PHE A 481 15.52 2.18 -22.57
CA PHE A 481 14.07 1.98 -22.51
C PHE A 481 13.33 3.28 -22.15
N LEU A 482 13.83 4.03 -21.18
CA LEU A 482 13.20 5.31 -20.77
C LEU A 482 13.30 6.38 -21.87
N SER A 483 14.43 6.45 -22.56
CA SER A 483 14.74 7.46 -23.57
C SER A 483 14.09 7.22 -24.93
N LYS A 484 13.76 5.98 -25.30
CA LYS A 484 13.17 5.62 -26.59
C LYS A 484 11.71 6.05 -26.79
N GLU A 485 11.03 6.41 -25.71
CA GLU A 485 9.60 6.75 -25.75
C GLU A 485 9.34 8.27 -25.55
N VAL A 486 10.33 9.11 -25.82
CA VAL A 486 10.22 10.57 -25.80
C VAL A 486 9.96 11.10 -27.20
#